data_5d062f31943a142948505d5b9a032d3c
#
_entry.id   5d062f31943a142948505d5b9a032d3c
#
_cell.length_a   1.000
_cell.length_b   1.000
_cell.length_c   1.000
_cell.angle_alpha   90.00
_cell.angle_beta   90.00
_cell.angle_gamma   90.00
#
_symmetry.space_group_name_H-M   'P 1'
#
loop_
_entity.id
_entity.type
_entity.pdbx_description
1 polymer ?
#
loop_
_entity_poly.entity_id
_entity_poly.type
_entity_poly.pdbx_seq_one_letter_code
_entity_poly.pdbx_strand_id
1 'polypeptide(L)'
;LENASGTINIDNNLWLNDKFCLASQKREIGFVFQDYALFPNFSVLDNLLYVNKDKELANYLLKMTELEELKNRFPQTLSGGQKQRVSLCRALMNRPKILLMDEPLSALDSNMRTKLQNEILTLHKEFNTTTIMVSHDPSEIYRLANRVVILNFGGIINDGTPKDILLKTKGSQKFSFEGELLDIVKVDVIHIAIVSIGQQLVEVVVSKEEVKNLKIGQKVSLSTKAFSPTIQGL
;
A
#
# COMPACT_ATOMS: atom_id res chain seq x y z
N LEU A 1 15.69 -2.88 -20.50
CA LEU A 1 15.01 -1.69 -21.10
C LEU A 1 15.43 -1.48 -22.56
N GLU A 2 15.49 -2.55 -23.34
CA GLU A 2 15.96 -2.48 -24.75
C GLU A 2 15.06 -1.63 -25.66
N ASN A 3 13.83 -1.30 -25.22
CA ASN A 3 12.85 -0.52 -25.99
C ASN A 3 12.32 0.73 -25.25
N ALA A 4 13.04 1.24 -24.27
CA ALA A 4 12.64 2.46 -23.59
C ALA A 4 13.33 3.67 -24.20
N SER A 5 12.56 4.67 -24.61
CA SER A 5 13.04 5.99 -25.04
C SER A 5 12.68 7.05 -24.00
N GLY A 6 13.48 8.09 -23.90
CA GLY A 6 13.25 9.20 -22.98
C GLY A 6 14.47 9.51 -22.12
N THR A 7 14.29 10.44 -21.18
CA THR A 7 15.37 10.90 -20.29
C THR A 7 14.94 10.78 -18.82
N ILE A 8 15.82 10.21 -18.00
CA ILE A 8 15.65 10.15 -16.54
C ILE A 8 16.80 10.91 -15.89
N ASN A 9 16.46 11.99 -15.19
CA ASN A 9 17.39 12.78 -14.38
C ASN A 9 16.94 12.74 -12.91
N ILE A 10 17.87 12.48 -12.01
CA ILE A 10 17.66 12.52 -10.56
C ILE A 10 18.71 13.47 -9.95
N ASP A 11 18.29 14.53 -9.29
CA ASP A 11 19.17 15.57 -8.69
C ASP A 11 20.25 16.06 -9.67
N ASN A 12 19.87 16.39 -10.90
CA ASN A 12 20.76 16.79 -11.98
C ASN A 12 21.73 15.71 -12.48
N ASN A 13 21.64 14.48 -11.99
CA ASN A 13 22.40 13.34 -12.51
C ASN A 13 21.60 12.63 -13.59
N LEU A 14 22.20 12.48 -14.77
CA LEU A 14 21.60 11.73 -15.87
C LEU A 14 21.69 10.23 -15.58
N TRP A 15 20.52 9.55 -15.54
CA TRP A 15 20.46 8.10 -15.38
C TRP A 15 20.18 7.37 -16.68
N LEU A 16 19.39 7.99 -17.55
CA LEU A 16 19.03 7.41 -18.84
C LEU A 16 18.82 8.52 -19.87
N ASN A 17 19.31 8.30 -21.08
CA ASN A 17 18.84 8.95 -22.32
C ASN A 17 19.11 8.00 -23.50
N ASP A 18 18.88 8.45 -24.73
CA ASP A 18 19.03 7.63 -25.95
C ASP A 18 20.46 7.06 -26.15
N LYS A 19 21.46 7.65 -25.50
CA LYS A 19 22.89 7.27 -25.67
C LYS A 19 23.53 6.75 -24.40
N PHE A 20 22.89 6.89 -23.24
CA PHE A 20 23.49 6.57 -21.95
C PHE A 20 22.48 5.91 -21.02
N CYS A 21 22.93 4.85 -20.34
CA CYS A 21 22.16 4.20 -19.27
C CYS A 21 23.09 3.92 -18.08
N LEU A 22 22.82 4.59 -16.97
CA LEU A 22 23.55 4.38 -15.70
C LEU A 22 23.30 2.93 -15.23
N ALA A 23 24.36 2.20 -14.95
CA ALA A 23 24.26 0.84 -14.42
C ALA A 23 23.45 0.83 -13.11
N SER A 24 22.59 -0.17 -12.91
CA SER A 24 21.68 -0.24 -11.76
C SER A 24 22.41 -0.19 -10.42
N GLN A 25 23.59 -0.77 -10.32
CA GLN A 25 24.43 -0.75 -9.11
C GLN A 25 24.92 0.66 -8.71
N LYS A 26 24.93 1.60 -9.67
CA LYS A 26 25.35 3.00 -9.44
C LYS A 26 24.17 3.93 -9.17
N ARG A 27 22.95 3.42 -9.26
CA ARG A 27 21.74 4.17 -8.92
C ARG A 27 21.54 4.12 -7.42
N GLU A 28 21.31 5.25 -6.80
CA GLU A 28 21.03 5.35 -5.37
C GLU A 28 19.56 5.02 -5.08
N ILE A 29 19.19 3.74 -5.32
CA ILE A 29 17.82 3.22 -5.16
C ILE A 29 17.82 2.15 -4.07
N GLY A 30 16.89 2.26 -3.13
CA GLY A 30 16.44 1.18 -2.27
C GLY A 30 15.20 0.52 -2.89
N PHE A 31 15.10 -0.80 -2.81
CA PHE A 31 13.94 -1.52 -3.32
C PHE A 31 13.37 -2.46 -2.25
N VAL A 32 12.05 -2.37 -2.03
CA VAL A 32 11.27 -3.27 -1.17
C VAL A 32 10.35 -4.06 -2.07
N PHE A 33 10.62 -5.36 -2.18
CA PHE A 33 9.86 -6.29 -3.01
C PHE A 33 8.63 -6.82 -2.26
N GLN A 34 7.60 -7.20 -3.00
CA GLN A 34 6.37 -7.78 -2.46
C GLN A 34 6.64 -9.10 -1.69
N ASP A 35 7.59 -9.92 -2.15
CA ASP A 35 8.01 -11.20 -1.55
C ASP A 35 9.14 -11.05 -0.53
N TYR A 36 9.43 -9.80 -0.10
CA TYR A 36 10.52 -9.42 0.83
C TYR A 36 11.94 -9.64 0.29
N ALA A 37 12.17 -10.59 -0.58
CA ALA A 37 13.44 -10.98 -1.19
C ALA A 37 14.61 -11.08 -0.17
N LEU A 38 14.36 -11.57 1.04
CA LEU A 38 15.39 -11.74 2.08
C LEU A 38 16.25 -12.94 1.78
N PHE A 39 17.54 -12.83 2.11
CA PHE A 39 18.47 -13.95 2.03
C PHE A 39 18.17 -14.97 3.14
N PRO A 40 17.70 -16.18 2.82
CA PRO A 40 17.19 -17.12 3.82
C PRO A 40 18.28 -17.67 4.75
N ASN A 41 19.54 -17.68 4.28
CA ASN A 41 20.70 -18.18 5.02
C ASN A 41 21.45 -17.09 5.82
N PHE A 42 20.90 -15.87 5.83
CA PHE A 42 21.45 -14.74 6.57
C PHE A 42 20.53 -14.41 7.73
N SER A 43 21.12 -14.03 8.86
CA SER A 43 20.35 -13.45 9.96
C SER A 43 19.71 -12.12 9.54
N VAL A 44 18.82 -11.59 10.37
CA VAL A 44 18.25 -10.24 10.18
C VAL A 44 19.36 -9.22 10.03
N LEU A 45 20.33 -9.21 10.94
CA LEU A 45 21.46 -8.29 10.90
C LEU A 45 22.32 -8.50 9.65
N ASP A 46 22.62 -9.74 9.29
CA ASP A 46 23.44 -10.04 8.11
C ASP A 46 22.75 -9.64 6.80
N ASN A 47 21.41 -9.71 6.72
CA ASN A 47 20.64 -9.20 5.59
C ASN A 47 20.88 -7.70 5.38
N LEU A 48 20.97 -6.92 6.44
CA LEU A 48 21.26 -5.48 6.37
C LEU A 48 22.75 -5.26 6.01
N LEU A 49 23.65 -5.92 6.73
CA LEU A 49 25.10 -5.77 6.56
C LEU A 49 25.63 -6.30 5.21
N TYR A 50 24.85 -7.10 4.51
CA TYR A 50 25.16 -7.48 3.13
C TYR A 50 25.19 -6.28 2.18
N VAL A 51 24.27 -5.35 2.36
CA VAL A 51 24.15 -4.13 1.53
C VAL A 51 25.22 -3.11 1.90
N ASN A 52 25.39 -2.85 3.21
CA ASN A 52 26.37 -1.91 3.72
C ASN A 52 26.86 -2.38 5.09
N LYS A 53 28.17 -2.33 5.31
CA LYS A 53 28.83 -2.82 6.55
C LYS A 53 28.71 -1.86 7.75
N ASP A 54 27.93 -0.79 7.63
CA ASP A 54 27.65 0.17 8.69
C ASP A 54 26.78 -0.48 9.79
N LYS A 55 27.43 -0.97 10.84
CA LYS A 55 26.78 -1.61 11.98
C LYS A 55 25.96 -0.62 12.82
N GLU A 56 26.38 0.62 12.88
CA GLU A 56 25.68 1.65 13.66
C GLU A 56 24.33 1.95 12.99
N LEU A 57 24.34 2.16 11.68
CA LEU A 57 23.11 2.35 10.91
C LEU A 57 22.19 1.13 10.98
N ALA A 58 22.76 -0.10 10.85
CA ALA A 58 21.97 -1.33 10.94
C ALA A 58 21.25 -1.44 12.30
N ASN A 59 21.97 -1.24 13.41
CA ASN A 59 21.37 -1.28 14.75
C ASN A 59 20.34 -0.15 14.95
N TYR A 60 20.60 1.04 14.44
CA TYR A 60 19.67 2.16 14.48
C TYR A 60 18.35 1.82 13.77
N LEU A 61 18.41 1.31 12.53
CA LEU A 61 17.25 0.88 11.77
C LEU A 61 16.46 -0.24 12.47
N LEU A 62 17.16 -1.25 13.00
CA LEU A 62 16.53 -2.34 13.73
C LEU A 62 15.82 -1.86 15.01
N LYS A 63 16.38 -0.88 15.70
CA LYS A 63 15.76 -0.26 16.89
C LYS A 63 14.51 0.53 16.49
N MET A 64 14.58 1.35 15.44
CA MET A 64 13.43 2.13 14.95
C MET A 64 12.24 1.29 14.52
N THR A 65 12.51 0.06 14.02
CA THR A 65 11.49 -0.86 13.52
C THR A 65 11.17 -1.99 14.52
N GLU A 66 11.62 -1.88 15.76
CA GLU A 66 11.40 -2.86 16.84
C GLU A 66 11.86 -4.29 16.48
N LEU A 67 12.97 -4.41 15.77
CA LEU A 67 13.58 -5.67 15.37
C LEU A 67 14.86 -6.00 16.12
N GLU A 68 15.30 -5.18 17.08
CA GLU A 68 16.58 -5.30 17.78
C GLU A 68 16.76 -6.69 18.41
N GLU A 69 15.73 -7.18 19.11
CA GLU A 69 15.73 -8.52 19.74
C GLU A 69 15.73 -9.67 18.72
N LEU A 70 15.42 -9.38 17.45
CA LEU A 70 15.34 -10.37 16.39
C LEU A 70 16.57 -10.38 15.48
N LYS A 71 17.58 -9.56 15.77
CA LYS A 71 18.75 -9.35 14.88
C LYS A 71 19.51 -10.61 14.50
N ASN A 72 19.52 -11.62 15.38
CA ASN A 72 20.21 -12.89 15.15
C ASN A 72 19.27 -13.99 14.60
N ARG A 73 17.98 -13.71 14.41
CA ARG A 73 17.04 -14.67 13.82
C ARG A 73 17.16 -14.73 12.32
N PHE A 74 16.71 -15.86 11.77
CA PHE A 74 16.67 -16.08 10.31
C PHE A 74 15.27 -15.78 9.75
N PRO A 75 15.15 -15.40 8.48
CA PRO A 75 13.88 -15.04 7.85
C PRO A 75 12.76 -16.07 8.01
N GLN A 76 13.08 -17.37 8.02
CA GLN A 76 12.09 -18.45 8.16
C GLN A 76 11.34 -18.41 9.50
N THR A 77 11.95 -17.81 10.53
CA THR A 77 11.38 -17.73 11.89
C THR A 77 10.61 -16.44 12.16
N LEU A 78 10.49 -15.57 11.14
CA LEU A 78 9.87 -14.26 11.24
C LEU A 78 8.42 -14.28 10.71
N SER A 79 7.55 -13.47 11.32
CA SER A 79 6.23 -13.17 10.76
C SER A 79 6.34 -12.35 9.46
N GLY A 80 5.27 -12.30 8.66
CA GLY A 80 5.22 -11.48 7.44
C GLY A 80 5.58 -10.02 7.69
N GLY A 81 5.00 -9.38 8.71
CA GLY A 81 5.31 -8.00 9.07
C GLY A 81 6.75 -7.78 9.54
N GLN A 82 7.35 -8.77 10.24
CA GLN A 82 8.76 -8.71 10.61
C GLN A 82 9.67 -8.82 9.37
N LYS A 83 9.38 -9.73 8.44
CA LYS A 83 10.10 -9.82 7.16
C LYS A 83 10.03 -8.52 6.37
N GLN A 84 8.86 -7.90 6.33
CA GLN A 84 8.64 -6.63 5.64
C GLN A 84 9.51 -5.51 6.23
N ARG A 85 9.55 -5.39 7.56
CA ARG A 85 10.42 -4.42 8.24
C ARG A 85 11.90 -4.67 7.96
N VAL A 86 12.34 -5.92 7.97
CA VAL A 86 13.74 -6.27 7.62
C VAL A 86 14.05 -5.85 6.18
N SER A 87 13.13 -6.11 5.22
CA SER A 87 13.27 -5.69 3.83
C SER A 87 13.37 -4.16 3.69
N LEU A 88 12.53 -3.43 4.43
CA LEU A 88 12.56 -1.96 4.48
C LEU A 88 13.88 -1.44 5.06
N CYS A 89 14.32 -1.97 6.21
CA CYS A 89 15.62 -1.61 6.80
C CYS A 89 16.77 -1.87 5.83
N ARG A 90 16.78 -3.04 5.18
CA ARG A 90 17.80 -3.40 4.20
C ARG A 90 17.83 -2.43 3.02
N ALA A 91 16.67 -2.02 2.51
CA ALA A 91 16.57 -1.06 1.41
C ALA A 91 17.15 0.32 1.79
N LEU A 92 17.12 0.69 3.07
CA LEU A 92 17.62 1.98 3.59
C LEU A 92 19.11 1.99 3.95
N MET A 93 19.77 0.82 4.00
CA MET A 93 21.18 0.72 4.41
C MET A 93 22.15 1.57 3.59
N ASN A 94 21.88 1.80 2.31
CA ASN A 94 22.70 2.65 1.45
C ASN A 94 22.22 4.12 1.42
N ARG A 95 21.33 4.53 2.33
CA ARG A 95 20.75 5.89 2.37
C ARG A 95 20.28 6.34 0.97
N PRO A 96 19.39 5.57 0.32
CA PRO A 96 19.01 5.81 -1.08
C PRO A 96 18.28 7.14 -1.24
N LYS A 97 18.45 7.79 -2.39
CA LYS A 97 17.65 8.97 -2.76
C LYS A 97 16.23 8.61 -3.16
N ILE A 98 16.07 7.42 -3.75
CA ILE A 98 14.76 6.91 -4.17
C ILE A 98 14.52 5.57 -3.47
N LEU A 99 13.36 5.45 -2.83
CA LEU A 99 12.86 4.21 -2.25
C LEU A 99 11.67 3.73 -3.09
N LEU A 100 11.84 2.59 -3.76
CA LEU A 100 10.78 1.93 -4.51
C LEU A 100 10.16 0.84 -3.63
N MET A 101 8.83 0.80 -3.54
CA MET A 101 8.09 -0.20 -2.79
C MET A 101 6.97 -0.79 -3.65
N ASP A 102 6.99 -2.11 -3.78
CA ASP A 102 6.00 -2.86 -4.55
C ASP A 102 5.05 -3.58 -3.59
N GLU A 103 3.81 -3.11 -3.51
CA GLU A 103 2.74 -3.60 -2.62
C GLU A 103 3.21 -3.92 -1.17
N PRO A 104 3.88 -3.00 -0.48
CA PRO A 104 4.60 -3.30 0.76
C PRO A 104 3.71 -3.72 1.94
N LEU A 105 2.39 -3.54 1.84
CA LEU A 105 1.45 -3.76 2.94
C LEU A 105 0.38 -4.81 2.62
N SER A 106 0.40 -5.41 1.42
CA SER A 106 -0.66 -6.29 0.91
C SER A 106 -0.88 -7.57 1.74
N ALA A 107 0.17 -8.11 2.35
CA ALA A 107 0.12 -9.37 3.10
C ALA A 107 -0.10 -9.20 4.62
N LEU A 108 -0.48 -8.00 5.08
CA LEU A 108 -0.57 -7.66 6.50
C LEU A 108 -2.02 -7.51 6.98
N ASP A 109 -2.27 -7.93 8.22
CA ASP A 109 -3.52 -7.58 8.92
C ASP A 109 -3.63 -6.07 9.20
N SER A 110 -4.81 -5.60 9.58
CA SER A 110 -5.11 -4.17 9.76
C SER A 110 -4.22 -3.48 10.81
N ASN A 111 -3.91 -4.16 11.93
CA ASN A 111 -3.11 -3.58 13.01
C ASN A 111 -1.63 -3.46 12.59
N MET A 112 -1.09 -4.53 12.01
CA MET A 112 0.28 -4.56 11.49
C MET A 112 0.46 -3.56 10.35
N ARG A 113 -0.53 -3.42 9.48
CA ARG A 113 -0.56 -2.45 8.38
C ARG A 113 -0.45 -1.02 8.90
N THR A 114 -1.30 -0.64 9.87
CA THR A 114 -1.27 0.71 10.48
C THR A 114 0.09 1.01 11.12
N LYS A 115 0.67 0.04 11.82
CA LYS A 115 1.99 0.18 12.45
C LYS A 115 3.08 0.42 11.41
N LEU A 116 3.13 -0.40 10.36
CA LEU A 116 4.14 -0.28 9.31
C LEU A 116 3.98 1.01 8.49
N GLN A 117 2.73 1.50 8.27
CA GLN A 117 2.51 2.81 7.66
C GLN A 117 3.16 3.94 8.46
N ASN A 118 3.05 3.92 9.79
CA ASN A 118 3.70 4.91 10.65
C ASN A 118 5.22 4.82 10.58
N GLU A 119 5.76 3.59 10.56
CA GLU A 119 7.20 3.35 10.41
C GLU A 119 7.72 3.88 9.06
N ILE A 120 7.00 3.62 7.97
CA ILE A 120 7.35 4.14 6.64
C ILE A 120 7.37 5.69 6.65
N LEU A 121 6.36 6.34 7.22
CA LEU A 121 6.32 7.80 7.32
C LEU A 121 7.48 8.37 8.15
N THR A 122 7.84 7.71 9.24
CA THR A 122 8.95 8.09 10.10
C THR A 122 10.28 7.98 9.36
N LEU A 123 10.53 6.82 8.75
CA LEU A 123 11.75 6.55 7.98
C LEU A 123 11.86 7.45 6.74
N HIS A 124 10.75 7.71 6.04
CA HIS A 124 10.71 8.65 4.92
C HIS A 124 11.18 10.06 5.31
N LYS A 125 10.72 10.56 6.47
CA LYS A 125 11.15 11.86 7.01
C LYS A 125 12.60 11.85 7.45
N GLU A 126 13.02 10.81 8.15
CA GLU A 126 14.38 10.67 8.70
C GLU A 126 15.44 10.59 7.60
N PHE A 127 15.18 9.79 6.56
CA PHE A 127 16.12 9.58 5.46
C PHE A 127 15.95 10.57 4.31
N ASN A 128 14.92 11.42 4.35
CA ASN A 128 14.60 12.39 3.29
C ASN A 128 14.61 11.78 1.87
N THR A 129 14.04 10.58 1.74
CA THR A 129 13.98 9.84 0.47
C THR A 129 12.79 10.27 -0.38
N THR A 130 12.93 10.25 -1.70
CA THR A 130 11.77 10.26 -2.59
C THR A 130 11.21 8.83 -2.65
N THR A 131 9.99 8.64 -2.14
CA THR A 131 9.36 7.30 -2.12
C THR A 131 8.38 7.15 -3.26
N ILE A 132 8.50 6.06 -4.03
CA ILE A 132 7.53 5.64 -5.05
C ILE A 132 6.97 4.30 -4.62
N MET A 133 5.66 4.25 -4.39
CA MET A 133 4.97 3.06 -3.91
C MET A 133 3.91 2.62 -4.92
N VAL A 134 3.87 1.34 -5.23
CA VAL A 134 2.75 0.70 -5.92
C VAL A 134 1.80 0.15 -4.87
N SER A 135 0.53 0.53 -4.94
CA SER A 135 -0.53 0.01 -4.07
C SER A 135 -1.87 0.06 -4.81
N HIS A 136 -2.75 -0.88 -4.47
CA HIS A 136 -4.15 -0.89 -4.90
C HIS A 136 -5.13 -0.55 -3.76
N ASP A 137 -4.63 -0.29 -2.55
CA ASP A 137 -5.45 0.07 -1.39
C ASP A 137 -5.62 1.61 -1.29
N PRO A 138 -6.85 2.14 -1.48
CA PRO A 138 -7.09 3.58 -1.42
C PRO A 138 -6.73 4.21 -0.06
N SER A 139 -6.84 3.47 1.04
CA SER A 139 -6.54 3.99 2.38
C SER A 139 -5.04 4.19 2.58
N GLU A 140 -4.23 3.27 2.06
CA GLU A 140 -2.77 3.39 2.04
C GLU A 140 -2.33 4.58 1.21
N ILE A 141 -2.87 4.68 0.00
CA ILE A 141 -2.57 5.78 -0.93
C ILE A 141 -2.92 7.12 -0.30
N TYR A 142 -4.12 7.23 0.30
CA TYR A 142 -4.57 8.47 0.93
C TYR A 142 -3.69 8.89 2.11
N ARG A 143 -3.17 7.93 2.88
CA ARG A 143 -2.38 8.16 4.09
C ARG A 143 -0.90 8.44 3.79
N LEU A 144 -0.32 7.74 2.82
CA LEU A 144 1.14 7.73 2.59
C LEU A 144 1.57 8.63 1.44
N ALA A 145 0.72 8.82 0.40
CA ALA A 145 1.10 9.55 -0.80
C ALA A 145 0.74 11.03 -0.72
N ASN A 146 1.56 11.87 -1.34
CA ASN A 146 1.24 13.28 -1.61
C ASN A 146 0.87 13.51 -3.08
N ARG A 147 1.20 12.56 -3.96
CA ARG A 147 0.86 12.55 -5.39
C ARG A 147 0.49 11.12 -5.81
N VAL A 148 -0.51 10.98 -6.64
CA VAL A 148 -1.00 9.71 -7.17
C VAL A 148 -0.99 9.76 -8.68
N VAL A 149 -0.44 8.72 -9.30
CA VAL A 149 -0.47 8.51 -10.74
C VAL A 149 -1.19 7.20 -11.02
N ILE A 150 -2.26 7.23 -11.80
CA ILE A 150 -2.98 6.02 -12.22
C ILE A 150 -2.46 5.60 -13.59
N LEU A 151 -2.00 4.35 -13.65
CA LEU A 151 -1.54 3.72 -14.88
C LEU A 151 -2.59 2.74 -15.41
N ASN A 152 -2.80 2.76 -16.72
CA ASN A 152 -3.63 1.78 -17.40
C ASN A 152 -3.03 1.46 -18.78
N PHE A 153 -2.85 0.17 -19.08
CA PHE A 153 -2.22 -0.32 -20.31
C PHE A 153 -0.93 0.42 -20.69
N GLY A 154 -0.07 0.72 -19.69
CA GLY A 154 1.22 1.40 -19.92
C GLY A 154 1.14 2.92 -20.08
N GLY A 155 -0.05 3.51 -20.06
CA GLY A 155 -0.26 4.96 -20.14
C GLY A 155 -0.71 5.56 -18.80
N ILE A 156 -0.37 6.83 -18.57
CA ILE A 156 -0.90 7.62 -17.46
C ILE A 156 -2.30 8.10 -17.84
N ILE A 157 -3.31 7.68 -17.07
CA ILE A 157 -4.70 8.09 -17.28
C ILE A 157 -5.16 9.17 -16.29
N ASN A 158 -4.48 9.28 -15.15
CA ASN A 158 -4.77 10.33 -14.17
C ASN A 158 -3.54 10.64 -13.32
N ASP A 159 -3.43 11.90 -12.87
CA ASP A 159 -2.32 12.40 -12.04
C ASP A 159 -2.85 13.54 -11.16
N GLY A 160 -2.62 13.48 -9.85
CA GLY A 160 -3.11 14.48 -8.92
C GLY A 160 -2.84 14.15 -7.46
N THR A 161 -3.48 14.90 -6.56
CA THR A 161 -3.41 14.58 -5.12
C THR A 161 -4.29 13.36 -4.80
N PRO A 162 -4.01 12.62 -3.71
CA PRO A 162 -4.87 11.53 -3.27
C PRO A 162 -6.35 11.96 -3.13
N LYS A 163 -6.58 13.18 -2.66
CA LYS A 163 -7.91 13.73 -2.51
C LYS A 163 -8.63 13.89 -3.87
N ASP A 164 -7.95 14.41 -4.86
CA ASP A 164 -8.53 14.66 -6.19
C ASP A 164 -8.82 13.37 -6.95
N ILE A 165 -7.96 12.36 -6.73
CA ILE A 165 -8.01 11.08 -7.44
C ILE A 165 -9.01 10.12 -6.78
N LEU A 166 -9.00 10.02 -5.44
CA LEU A 166 -9.75 9.00 -4.70
C LEU A 166 -11.14 9.48 -4.27
N LEU A 167 -11.30 10.79 -4.02
CA LEU A 167 -12.57 11.32 -3.55
C LEU A 167 -13.37 11.92 -4.71
N LYS A 168 -14.42 11.23 -5.13
CA LYS A 168 -15.38 11.71 -6.13
C LYS A 168 -16.30 12.79 -5.55
N THR A 169 -15.74 13.90 -5.06
CA THR A 169 -16.54 15.00 -4.50
C THR A 169 -16.94 16.01 -5.58
N LYS A 170 -17.71 15.60 -6.58
CA LYS A 170 -18.46 16.53 -7.43
C LYS A 170 -19.94 16.23 -7.30
N GLY A 171 -20.61 16.99 -6.42
CA GLY A 171 -22.07 17.06 -6.30
C GLY A 171 -22.69 16.05 -5.34
N SER A 172 -23.61 16.54 -4.50
CA SER A 172 -24.47 15.88 -3.50
C SER A 172 -23.89 14.58 -2.89
N GLN A 173 -23.50 14.67 -1.64
CA GLN A 173 -22.92 13.60 -0.80
C GLN A 173 -23.78 12.33 -0.84
N LYS A 174 -23.47 11.43 -1.78
CA LYS A 174 -23.95 10.04 -1.77
C LYS A 174 -22.78 9.19 -1.30
N PHE A 175 -22.91 8.58 -0.14
CA PHE A 175 -22.04 7.46 0.21
C PHE A 175 -22.45 6.28 -0.69
N SER A 176 -21.50 5.72 -1.41
CA SER A 176 -21.71 4.53 -2.22
C SER A 176 -20.64 3.51 -1.83
N PHE A 177 -21.09 2.31 -1.46
CA PHE A 177 -20.24 1.17 -1.16
C PHE A 177 -20.51 0.08 -2.19
N GLU A 178 -19.46 -0.48 -2.76
CA GLU A 178 -19.59 -1.67 -3.61
C GLU A 178 -19.45 -2.92 -2.74
N GLY A 179 -20.34 -3.87 -2.95
CA GLY A 179 -20.36 -5.12 -2.22
C GLY A 179 -20.91 -6.26 -3.06
N GLU A 180 -20.97 -7.47 -2.48
CA GLU A 180 -21.58 -8.65 -3.07
C GLU A 180 -22.85 -9.00 -2.31
N LEU A 181 -23.96 -9.21 -3.02
CA LEU A 181 -25.21 -9.67 -2.44
C LEU A 181 -25.10 -11.14 -2.08
N LEU A 182 -25.10 -11.45 -0.78
CA LEU A 182 -24.95 -12.81 -0.27
C LEU A 182 -26.29 -13.52 -0.09
N ASP A 183 -27.33 -12.81 0.36
CA ASP A 183 -28.64 -13.39 0.63
C ASP A 183 -29.76 -12.34 0.63
N ILE A 184 -31.02 -12.77 0.50
CA ILE A 184 -32.22 -11.95 0.70
C ILE A 184 -33.17 -12.70 1.60
N VAL A 185 -33.34 -12.20 2.83
CA VAL A 185 -34.20 -12.80 3.86
C VAL A 185 -35.52 -12.03 3.92
N LYS A 186 -36.62 -12.74 3.92
CA LYS A 186 -37.94 -12.15 4.14
C LYS A 186 -38.27 -12.20 5.64
N VAL A 187 -38.51 -11.06 6.24
CA VAL A 187 -38.94 -10.92 7.64
C VAL A 187 -40.28 -10.17 7.63
N ASP A 188 -41.34 -10.86 7.94
CA ASP A 188 -42.72 -10.36 7.87
C ASP A 188 -43.07 -9.72 6.51
N VAL A 189 -43.23 -8.40 6.49
CA VAL A 189 -43.60 -7.62 5.29
C VAL A 189 -42.44 -6.99 4.58
N ILE A 190 -41.22 -7.06 5.15
CA ILE A 190 -39.99 -6.46 4.60
C ILE A 190 -39.04 -7.54 4.05
N HIS A 191 -38.17 -7.13 3.14
CA HIS A 191 -37.06 -7.95 2.68
C HIS A 191 -35.77 -7.27 3.10
N ILE A 192 -34.83 -8.08 3.59
CA ILE A 192 -33.50 -7.65 4.03
C ILE A 192 -32.47 -8.31 3.11
N ALA A 193 -31.73 -7.50 2.39
CA ALA A 193 -30.60 -7.93 1.61
C ALA A 193 -29.35 -7.95 2.51
N ILE A 194 -28.61 -9.06 2.52
CA ILE A 194 -27.33 -9.23 3.21
C ILE A 194 -26.23 -9.02 2.20
N VAL A 195 -25.44 -7.97 2.40
CA VAL A 195 -24.39 -7.56 1.48
C VAL A 195 -23.03 -7.59 2.19
N SER A 196 -22.06 -8.24 1.57
CA SER A 196 -20.65 -8.20 2.00
C SER A 196 -19.98 -6.95 1.45
N ILE A 197 -19.43 -6.11 2.32
CA ILE A 197 -18.61 -4.95 1.97
C ILE A 197 -17.24 -5.13 2.62
N GLY A 198 -16.24 -5.50 1.84
CA GLY A 198 -14.94 -5.89 2.38
C GLY A 198 -15.07 -7.08 3.34
N GLN A 199 -14.74 -6.88 4.62
CA GLN A 199 -14.87 -7.91 5.67
C GLN A 199 -16.13 -7.75 6.56
N GLN A 200 -17.04 -6.87 6.18
CA GLN A 200 -18.24 -6.59 6.96
C GLN A 200 -19.49 -7.06 6.25
N LEU A 201 -20.48 -7.51 7.03
CA LEU A 201 -21.83 -7.80 6.56
C LEU A 201 -22.72 -6.61 6.89
N VAL A 202 -23.49 -6.17 5.90
CA VAL A 202 -24.42 -5.05 6.03
C VAL A 202 -25.81 -5.53 5.65
N GLU A 203 -26.78 -5.26 6.52
CA GLU A 203 -28.19 -5.52 6.27
C GLU A 203 -28.86 -4.28 5.68
N VAL A 204 -29.56 -4.44 4.58
CA VAL A 204 -30.25 -3.36 3.87
C VAL A 204 -31.68 -3.75 3.62
N VAL A 205 -32.61 -2.92 4.08
CA VAL A 205 -34.04 -3.11 3.74
C VAL A 205 -34.26 -2.78 2.28
N VAL A 206 -34.84 -3.73 1.53
CA VAL A 206 -35.14 -3.61 0.11
C VAL A 206 -36.62 -3.81 -0.15
N SER A 207 -37.13 -3.13 -1.16
CA SER A 207 -38.52 -3.25 -1.59
C SER A 207 -38.76 -4.56 -2.38
N LYS A 208 -40.01 -4.98 -2.49
CA LYS A 208 -40.41 -6.15 -3.33
C LYS A 208 -40.01 -5.97 -4.80
N GLU A 209 -39.99 -4.76 -5.29
CA GLU A 209 -39.59 -4.44 -6.69
C GLU A 209 -38.10 -4.60 -6.88
N GLU A 210 -37.29 -4.12 -5.94
CA GLU A 210 -35.84 -4.27 -5.96
C GLU A 210 -35.43 -5.75 -5.89
N VAL A 211 -36.07 -6.54 -5.03
CA VAL A 211 -35.81 -7.98 -4.91
C VAL A 211 -35.93 -8.72 -6.24
N LYS A 212 -36.90 -8.34 -7.10
CA LYS A 212 -37.07 -8.99 -8.41
C LYS A 212 -35.91 -8.82 -9.36
N ASN A 213 -35.12 -7.75 -9.16
CA ASN A 213 -34.00 -7.38 -10.01
C ASN A 213 -32.65 -7.78 -9.43
N LEU A 214 -32.62 -8.31 -8.21
CA LEU A 214 -31.43 -8.71 -7.51
C LEU A 214 -31.16 -10.22 -7.65
N LYS A 215 -29.90 -10.59 -7.83
CA LYS A 215 -29.45 -11.99 -7.88
C LYS A 215 -28.36 -12.21 -6.83
N ILE A 216 -28.47 -13.28 -6.06
CA ILE A 216 -27.45 -13.69 -5.09
C ILE A 216 -26.12 -13.91 -5.84
N GLY A 217 -25.03 -13.44 -5.27
CA GLY A 217 -23.68 -13.47 -5.84
C GLY A 217 -23.36 -12.31 -6.81
N GLN A 218 -24.32 -11.40 -7.08
CA GLN A 218 -24.02 -10.24 -7.93
C GLN A 218 -23.35 -9.10 -7.16
N LYS A 219 -22.51 -8.33 -7.85
CA LYS A 219 -21.98 -7.06 -7.33
C LYS A 219 -23.11 -6.04 -7.27
N VAL A 220 -23.22 -5.38 -6.13
CA VAL A 220 -24.23 -4.34 -5.86
C VAL A 220 -23.57 -3.07 -5.33
N SER A 221 -24.19 -1.94 -5.61
CA SER A 221 -23.78 -0.66 -5.03
C SER A 221 -24.83 -0.21 -4.02
N LEU A 222 -24.40 -0.08 -2.77
CA LEU A 222 -25.21 0.51 -1.71
C LEU A 222 -24.98 2.01 -1.68
N SER A 223 -25.99 2.80 -1.90
CA SER A 223 -25.92 4.27 -1.81
C SER A 223 -26.91 4.80 -0.79
N THR A 224 -26.47 5.70 0.06
CA THR A 224 -27.35 6.43 0.96
C THR A 224 -27.32 7.93 0.63
N LYS A 225 -28.46 8.57 0.69
CA LYS A 225 -28.52 10.04 0.70
C LYS A 225 -28.06 10.48 2.08
N ALA A 226 -26.89 11.09 2.16
CA ALA A 226 -26.34 11.54 3.42
C ALA A 226 -27.16 12.75 3.94
N PHE A 227 -27.96 12.50 4.96
CA PHE A 227 -28.39 13.55 5.88
C PHE A 227 -27.47 13.42 7.10
N SER A 228 -26.50 14.35 7.24
CA SER A 228 -25.65 14.54 8.41
C SER A 228 -25.09 13.24 9.04
N PRO A 229 -24.08 12.60 8.43
CA PRO A 229 -23.41 11.49 9.10
C PRO A 229 -22.75 11.99 10.37
N THR A 230 -22.96 11.29 11.48
CA THR A 230 -22.25 11.54 12.74
C THR A 230 -20.99 10.68 12.76
N ILE A 231 -19.86 11.29 13.15
CA ILE A 231 -18.61 10.57 13.43
C ILE A 231 -18.53 10.44 14.96
N GLN A 232 -18.43 9.21 15.45
CA GLN A 232 -18.14 8.92 16.85
C GLN A 232 -16.76 8.29 16.94
N GLY A 233 -15.91 8.82 17.82
CA GLY A 233 -14.65 8.17 18.18
C GLY A 233 -14.94 6.91 19.01
N LEU A 234 -14.19 5.85 18.72
CA LEU A 234 -14.20 4.57 19.46
C LEU A 234 -13.12 4.59 20.52
#